data_8cbc8b7442ba52fbf397d372f1369826
#
_entry.id   8cbc8b7442ba52fbf397d372f1369826
#
_cell.length_a   1.000
_cell.length_b   1.000
_cell.length_c   1.000
_cell.angle_alpha   90.00
_cell.angle_beta   90.00
_cell.angle_gamma   90.00
#
_symmetry.space_group_name_H-M   'P 1'
#
loop_
_entity.id
_entity.type
_entity.pdbx_description
1 polymer ?
#
loop_
_entity_poly.entity_id
_entity_poly.type
_entity_poly.pdbx_seq_one_letter_code
_entity_poly.pdbx_strand_id
1 'polypeptide(L)'
;MFHLIEDSKDLKELDQELLALDFVAVDTEFRRQGKDDIKLSLIQVSNGEETFIIDCILIGKYKDYCNFLSSNKAKKIFHSCREDLDALHSWTNEKVNNIFDTQLANEFLGGVYSIGYQDLVFKLFGVSIEKKETRSNWIKRPLKESQLNYAATDVQYLIKIYKSQLLELEETSKVIWIDEELENRQFDQALSNTFEDKVIKKVSIGKDEEEDLLKALSKRVNRIAKDYKINSTMLLSKKSQRVFLKKVFKDGLDPALNDLKDWRKELLKPHFTELLARLS
;
A
#
# COMPACT_ATOMS: atom_id res chain seq x y z
N MET A 1 -1.71 -21.07 -16.40
CA MET A 1 -2.71 -22.07 -15.89
C MET A 1 -2.98 -21.72 -14.45
N PHE A 2 -4.21 -21.88 -13.96
CA PHE A 2 -4.59 -21.61 -12.56
C PHE A 2 -5.44 -22.75 -12.03
N HIS A 3 -5.52 -22.87 -10.73
CA HIS A 3 -6.38 -23.81 -10.00
C HIS A 3 -7.51 -23.04 -9.34
N LEU A 4 -8.75 -23.50 -9.51
CA LEU A 4 -9.92 -22.88 -8.87
C LEU A 4 -10.26 -23.66 -7.60
N ILE A 5 -10.36 -22.96 -6.47
CA ILE A 5 -10.63 -23.52 -5.14
C ILE A 5 -12.06 -23.07 -4.76
N GLU A 6 -12.99 -24.02 -4.73
CA GLU A 6 -14.42 -23.76 -4.52
C GLU A 6 -14.97 -24.41 -3.25
N ASP A 7 -14.17 -25.21 -2.57
CA ASP A 7 -14.57 -25.86 -1.32
C ASP A 7 -13.54 -25.72 -0.20
N SER A 8 -13.99 -25.99 1.02
CA SER A 8 -13.20 -25.79 2.23
C SER A 8 -12.10 -26.84 2.44
N LYS A 9 -12.20 -28.00 1.82
CA LYS A 9 -11.18 -29.05 1.95
C LYS A 9 -9.96 -28.68 1.12
N ASP A 10 -10.16 -28.32 -0.12
CA ASP A 10 -9.09 -27.87 -1.02
C ASP A 10 -8.44 -26.59 -0.50
N LEU A 11 -9.23 -25.65 0.08
CA LEU A 11 -8.70 -24.46 0.73
C LEU A 11 -7.79 -24.82 1.92
N LYS A 12 -8.15 -25.79 2.73
CA LYS A 12 -7.34 -26.23 3.88
C LYS A 12 -6.01 -26.84 3.44
N GLU A 13 -6.02 -27.63 2.38
CA GLU A 13 -4.80 -28.22 1.82
C GLU A 13 -3.90 -27.12 1.28
N LEU A 14 -4.45 -26.19 0.51
CA LEU A 14 -3.73 -25.02 0.01
C LEU A 14 -3.15 -24.14 1.13
N ASP A 15 -3.91 -23.86 2.21
CA ASP A 15 -3.43 -23.05 3.35
C ASP A 15 -2.16 -23.66 3.97
N GLN A 16 -2.11 -24.99 4.12
CA GLN A 16 -0.92 -25.69 4.64
C GLN A 16 0.29 -25.54 3.72
N GLU A 17 0.08 -25.61 2.41
CA GLU A 17 1.14 -25.41 1.43
C GLU A 17 1.67 -23.98 1.48
N LEU A 18 0.76 -22.97 1.48
CA LEU A 18 1.13 -21.56 1.52
C LEU A 18 1.83 -21.15 2.82
N LEU A 19 1.47 -21.78 3.97
CA LEU A 19 2.15 -21.58 5.26
C LEU A 19 3.62 -22.04 5.25
N ALA A 20 4.00 -22.95 4.36
CA ALA A 20 5.36 -23.45 4.25
C ALA A 20 6.29 -22.51 3.46
N LEU A 21 5.73 -21.61 2.66
CA LEU A 21 6.46 -20.72 1.74
C LEU A 21 7.11 -19.54 2.46
N ASP A 22 8.14 -18.97 1.84
CA ASP A 22 8.78 -17.71 2.29
C ASP A 22 8.01 -16.47 1.83
N PHE A 23 7.34 -16.55 0.67
CA PHE A 23 6.55 -15.46 0.11
C PHE A 23 5.39 -15.98 -0.77
N VAL A 24 4.31 -15.23 -0.79
CA VAL A 24 3.09 -15.50 -1.56
C VAL A 24 2.59 -14.20 -2.16
N ALA A 25 2.34 -14.18 -3.48
CA ALA A 25 1.62 -13.08 -4.13
C ALA A 25 0.14 -13.17 -3.79
N VAL A 26 -0.50 -12.04 -3.49
CA VAL A 26 -1.93 -11.98 -3.14
C VAL A 26 -2.57 -10.79 -3.81
N ASP A 27 -3.80 -10.99 -4.31
CA ASP A 27 -4.69 -9.95 -4.80
C ASP A 27 -6.14 -10.31 -4.45
N THR A 28 -7.09 -9.39 -4.57
CA THR A 28 -8.49 -9.65 -4.25
C THR A 28 -9.45 -9.03 -5.24
N GLU A 29 -10.59 -9.71 -5.45
CA GLU A 29 -11.75 -9.13 -6.10
C GLU A 29 -12.92 -9.04 -5.12
N PHE A 30 -13.52 -7.86 -5.01
CA PHE A 30 -14.59 -7.61 -4.05
C PHE A 30 -15.59 -6.57 -4.57
N ARG A 31 -16.73 -6.46 -3.90
CA ARG A 31 -17.68 -5.37 -4.09
C ARG A 31 -17.77 -4.55 -2.81
N ARG A 32 -17.56 -3.24 -2.92
CA ARG A 32 -17.77 -2.27 -1.84
C ARG A 32 -19.04 -1.47 -2.13
N GLN A 33 -20.00 -1.47 -1.20
CA GLN A 33 -21.24 -0.68 -1.29
C GLN A 33 -21.22 0.51 -0.32
N GLY A 34 -20.35 0.50 0.69
CA GLY A 34 -20.15 1.54 1.69
C GLY A 34 -18.81 1.36 2.39
N LYS A 35 -18.52 2.20 3.38
CA LYS A 35 -17.24 2.15 4.10
C LYS A 35 -17.02 0.79 4.76
N ASP A 36 -18.08 0.24 5.39
CA ASP A 36 -18.03 -1.00 6.16
C ASP A 36 -18.78 -2.16 5.48
N ASP A 37 -19.32 -1.95 4.27
CA ASP A 37 -20.03 -2.97 3.49
C ASP A 37 -19.16 -3.45 2.34
N ILE A 38 -18.28 -4.39 2.67
CA ILE A 38 -17.39 -5.05 1.73
C ILE A 38 -17.76 -6.52 1.63
N LYS A 39 -17.96 -6.98 0.40
CA LYS A 39 -18.18 -8.39 0.11
C LYS A 39 -17.03 -8.93 -0.73
N LEU A 40 -16.13 -9.68 -0.09
CA LEU A 40 -15.05 -10.38 -0.76
C LEU A 40 -15.61 -11.44 -1.71
N SER A 41 -15.08 -11.50 -2.90
CA SER A 41 -15.48 -12.44 -3.94
C SER A 41 -14.41 -13.49 -4.22
N LEU A 42 -13.20 -13.04 -4.50
CA LEU A 42 -12.07 -13.91 -4.80
C LEU A 42 -10.83 -13.48 -4.00
N ILE A 43 -10.01 -14.45 -3.66
CA ILE A 43 -8.61 -14.24 -3.30
C ILE A 43 -7.76 -14.95 -4.37
N GLN A 44 -6.91 -14.21 -5.03
CA GLN A 44 -5.89 -14.76 -5.91
C GLN A 44 -4.60 -14.94 -5.13
N VAL A 45 -3.97 -16.10 -5.25
CA VAL A 45 -2.65 -16.36 -4.66
C VAL A 45 -1.72 -17.01 -5.67
N SER A 46 -0.43 -16.67 -5.60
CA SER A 46 0.59 -17.37 -6.40
C SER A 46 1.87 -17.57 -5.60
N ASN A 47 2.48 -18.74 -5.77
CA ASN A 47 3.81 -19.07 -5.24
C ASN A 47 4.94 -18.71 -6.21
N GLY A 48 4.60 -18.16 -7.40
CA GLY A 48 5.51 -17.80 -8.47
C GLY A 48 5.59 -18.84 -9.59
N GLU A 49 5.12 -20.04 -9.38
CA GLU A 49 5.02 -21.13 -10.36
C GLU A 49 3.55 -21.43 -10.67
N GLU A 50 2.74 -21.57 -9.65
CA GLU A 50 1.32 -21.86 -9.74
C GLU A 50 0.49 -20.68 -9.23
N THR A 51 -0.73 -20.59 -9.74
CA THR A 51 -1.73 -19.59 -9.35
C THR A 51 -3.00 -20.29 -8.91
N PHE A 52 -3.56 -19.86 -7.80
CA PHE A 52 -4.80 -20.36 -7.24
C PHE A 52 -5.80 -19.22 -7.10
N ILE A 53 -7.05 -19.49 -7.45
CA ILE A 53 -8.18 -18.56 -7.31
C ILE A 53 -9.15 -19.17 -6.30
N ILE A 54 -9.28 -18.55 -5.15
CA ILE A 54 -10.14 -18.99 -4.05
C ILE A 54 -11.49 -18.29 -4.18
N ASP A 55 -12.56 -19.06 -4.40
CA ASP A 55 -13.92 -18.53 -4.50
C ASP A 55 -14.57 -18.35 -3.12
N CYS A 56 -14.42 -17.15 -2.56
CA CYS A 56 -14.93 -16.82 -1.22
C CYS A 56 -16.46 -16.81 -1.14
N ILE A 57 -17.17 -16.71 -2.29
CA ILE A 57 -18.64 -16.75 -2.32
C ILE A 57 -19.13 -18.19 -2.15
N LEU A 58 -18.50 -19.14 -2.83
CA LEU A 58 -18.88 -20.57 -2.75
C LEU A 58 -18.45 -21.19 -1.44
N ILE A 59 -17.24 -20.91 -0.98
CA ILE A 59 -16.71 -21.42 0.29
C ILE A 59 -17.44 -20.82 1.50
N GLY A 60 -17.91 -19.56 1.40
CA GLY A 60 -18.55 -18.87 2.52
C GLY A 60 -17.53 -18.35 3.56
N LYS A 61 -18.02 -18.02 4.76
CA LYS A 61 -17.14 -17.50 5.84
C LYS A 61 -16.43 -18.64 6.54
N TYR A 62 -15.15 -18.84 6.20
CA TYR A 62 -14.28 -19.83 6.83
C TYR A 62 -13.11 -19.19 7.51
N LYS A 63 -13.14 -19.10 8.85
CA LYS A 63 -12.09 -18.50 9.67
C LYS A 63 -10.80 -19.32 9.71
N ASP A 64 -10.87 -20.63 9.55
CA ASP A 64 -9.79 -21.53 9.96
C ASP A 64 -8.87 -21.98 8.82
N TYR A 65 -9.01 -21.44 7.60
CA TYR A 65 -8.32 -21.96 6.43
C TYR A 65 -7.57 -20.91 5.57
N CYS A 66 -7.31 -19.75 6.13
CA CYS A 66 -6.45 -18.73 5.51
C CYS A 66 -5.40 -18.23 6.50
N ASN A 67 -4.83 -19.16 7.30
CA ASN A 67 -3.82 -18.83 8.31
C ASN A 67 -2.53 -18.30 7.70
N PHE A 68 -2.26 -18.60 6.43
CA PHE A 68 -1.13 -18.00 5.72
C PHE A 68 -1.21 -16.48 5.68
N LEU A 69 -2.41 -15.88 5.67
CA LEU A 69 -2.58 -14.43 5.67
C LEU A 69 -2.12 -13.80 6.99
N SER A 70 -2.46 -14.40 8.13
CA SER A 70 -2.07 -13.89 9.46
C SER A 70 -0.69 -14.38 9.94
N SER A 71 -0.07 -15.33 9.23
CA SER A 71 1.26 -15.84 9.53
C SER A 71 2.34 -14.76 9.35
N ASN A 72 3.31 -14.72 10.27
CA ASN A 72 4.50 -13.89 10.13
C ASN A 72 5.60 -14.55 9.28
N LYS A 73 5.48 -15.84 8.93
CA LYS A 73 6.49 -16.57 8.17
C LYS A 73 6.48 -16.12 6.69
N ALA A 74 5.42 -16.43 5.98
CA ALA A 74 5.31 -16.04 4.57
C ALA A 74 5.11 -14.54 4.41
N LYS A 75 5.89 -13.89 3.55
CA LYS A 75 5.67 -12.50 3.16
C LYS A 75 4.56 -12.44 2.10
N LYS A 76 3.49 -11.69 2.37
CA LYS A 76 2.39 -11.45 1.42
C LYS A 76 2.70 -10.25 0.56
N ILE A 77 2.78 -10.49 -0.74
CA ILE A 77 3.16 -9.49 -1.73
C ILE A 77 1.92 -9.02 -2.47
N PHE A 78 1.61 -7.75 -2.36
CA PHE A 78 0.48 -7.07 -2.96
C PHE A 78 0.93 -5.96 -3.92
N HIS A 79 -0.04 -5.41 -4.64
CA HIS A 79 0.10 -4.15 -5.35
C HIS A 79 -1.01 -3.19 -4.93
N SER A 80 -0.67 -2.11 -4.19
CA SER A 80 -1.67 -1.15 -3.64
C SER A 80 -2.64 -1.75 -2.62
N CYS A 81 -2.12 -2.49 -1.66
CA CYS A 81 -2.81 -3.43 -0.76
C CYS A 81 -3.94 -2.87 0.12
N ARG A 82 -4.15 -1.55 0.19
CA ARG A 82 -5.04 -0.93 1.20
C ARG A 82 -6.47 -1.48 1.19
N GLU A 83 -7.07 -1.56 0.00
CA GLU A 83 -8.45 -2.04 -0.14
C GLU A 83 -8.56 -3.55 -0.01
N ASP A 84 -7.51 -4.28 -0.43
CA ASP A 84 -7.42 -5.73 -0.26
C ASP A 84 -7.38 -6.14 1.21
N LEU A 85 -6.63 -5.40 2.04
CA LEU A 85 -6.57 -5.64 3.48
C LEU A 85 -7.95 -5.47 4.14
N ASP A 86 -8.72 -4.45 3.72
CA ASP A 86 -10.10 -4.27 4.17
C ASP A 86 -10.99 -5.45 3.74
N ALA A 87 -10.87 -5.87 2.48
CA ALA A 87 -11.65 -6.95 1.91
C ALA A 87 -11.33 -8.30 2.58
N LEU A 88 -10.06 -8.61 2.78
CA LEU A 88 -9.61 -9.81 3.49
C LEU A 88 -10.09 -9.81 4.94
N HIS A 89 -9.93 -8.68 5.65
CA HIS A 89 -10.43 -8.55 7.02
C HIS A 89 -11.94 -8.74 7.13
N SER A 90 -12.72 -8.25 6.16
CA SER A 90 -14.18 -8.41 6.14
C SER A 90 -14.63 -9.88 6.09
N TRP A 91 -13.79 -10.75 5.55
CA TRP A 91 -14.07 -12.17 5.37
C TRP A 91 -13.44 -13.05 6.47
N THR A 92 -12.15 -12.82 6.79
CA THR A 92 -11.40 -13.61 7.79
C THR A 92 -11.61 -13.11 9.22
N ASN A 93 -11.94 -11.82 9.42
CA ASN A 93 -11.93 -11.12 10.70
C ASN A 93 -10.54 -11.10 11.36
N GLU A 94 -9.48 -11.31 10.60
CA GLU A 94 -8.09 -11.29 11.05
C GLU A 94 -7.26 -10.26 10.30
N LYS A 95 -6.10 -9.92 10.85
CA LYS A 95 -5.14 -9.04 10.18
C LYS A 95 -4.22 -9.84 9.29
N VAL A 96 -3.88 -9.27 8.15
CA VAL A 96 -2.82 -9.79 7.29
C VAL A 96 -1.47 -9.31 7.84
N ASN A 97 -0.56 -10.23 8.13
CA ASN A 97 0.76 -9.91 8.67
C ASN A 97 1.86 -10.08 7.61
N ASN A 98 3.04 -9.49 7.86
CA ASN A 98 4.23 -9.62 7.02
C ASN A 98 3.95 -9.28 5.54
N ILE A 99 3.57 -8.04 5.29
CA ILE A 99 3.14 -7.52 3.99
C ILE A 99 4.29 -6.84 3.25
N PHE A 100 4.27 -6.89 1.93
CA PHE A 100 5.02 -6.03 1.03
C PHE A 100 4.11 -5.47 -0.05
N ASP A 101 4.19 -4.17 -0.33
CA ASP A 101 3.38 -3.49 -1.33
C ASP A 101 4.28 -2.97 -2.46
N THR A 102 4.15 -3.56 -3.64
CA THR A 102 4.98 -3.25 -4.80
C THR A 102 4.75 -1.86 -5.38
N GLN A 103 3.56 -1.26 -5.18
CA GLN A 103 3.29 0.13 -5.56
C GLN A 103 4.05 1.08 -4.63
N LEU A 104 3.97 0.86 -3.32
CA LEU A 104 4.70 1.62 -2.32
C LEU A 104 6.21 1.52 -2.52
N ALA A 105 6.71 0.31 -2.78
CA ALA A 105 8.12 0.09 -3.08
C ALA A 105 8.59 0.90 -4.30
N ASN A 106 7.81 0.91 -5.39
CA ASN A 106 8.11 1.74 -6.57
C ASN A 106 8.21 3.23 -6.23
N GLU A 107 7.37 3.73 -5.32
CA GLU A 107 7.41 5.13 -4.88
C GLU A 107 8.68 5.46 -4.07
N PHE A 108 9.14 4.56 -3.22
CA PHE A 108 10.40 4.68 -2.49
C PHE A 108 11.64 4.55 -3.39
N LEU A 109 11.49 3.89 -4.54
CA LEU A 109 12.52 3.82 -5.57
C LEU A 109 12.46 4.99 -6.57
N GLY A 110 11.69 6.05 -6.27
CA GLY A 110 11.57 7.25 -7.09
C GLY A 110 10.69 7.09 -8.32
N GLY A 111 9.95 6.01 -8.42
CA GLY A 111 9.03 5.73 -9.51
C GLY A 111 7.79 6.64 -9.50
N VAL A 112 6.93 6.43 -10.48
CA VAL A 112 5.66 7.16 -10.62
C VAL A 112 4.78 6.90 -9.40
N TYR A 113 4.23 7.98 -8.82
CA TYR A 113 3.30 7.89 -7.70
C TYR A 113 2.01 7.17 -8.12
N SER A 114 1.57 6.23 -7.30
CA SER A 114 0.32 5.47 -7.54
C SER A 114 0.29 4.76 -8.90
N ILE A 115 1.43 4.24 -9.36
CA ILE A 115 1.51 3.47 -10.61
C ILE A 115 0.57 2.26 -10.53
N GLY A 116 -0.17 1.96 -11.59
CA GLY A 116 -0.99 0.75 -11.66
C GLY A 116 -0.14 -0.50 -11.89
N TYR A 117 -0.67 -1.68 -11.49
CA TYR A 117 0.02 -2.96 -11.63
C TYR A 117 0.46 -3.24 -13.07
N GLN A 118 -0.43 -3.10 -14.04
CA GLN A 118 -0.15 -3.35 -15.45
C GLN A 118 0.94 -2.41 -15.99
N ASP A 119 0.90 -1.13 -15.56
CA ASP A 119 1.89 -0.14 -15.99
C ASP A 119 3.27 -0.43 -15.35
N LEU A 120 3.30 -0.95 -14.11
CA LEU A 120 4.52 -1.39 -13.45
C LEU A 120 5.11 -2.63 -14.13
N VAL A 121 4.27 -3.63 -14.46
CA VAL A 121 4.69 -4.81 -15.22
C VAL A 121 5.24 -4.42 -16.57
N PHE A 122 4.57 -3.54 -17.30
CA PHE A 122 5.07 -3.04 -18.58
C PHE A 122 6.42 -2.34 -18.45
N LYS A 123 6.56 -1.47 -17.46
CA LYS A 123 7.80 -0.74 -17.16
C LYS A 123 8.98 -1.68 -16.88
N LEU A 124 8.76 -2.73 -16.10
CA LEU A 124 9.84 -3.61 -15.63
C LEU A 124 10.16 -4.74 -16.60
N PHE A 125 9.14 -5.24 -17.31
CA PHE A 125 9.27 -6.47 -18.10
C PHE A 125 8.89 -6.31 -19.57
N GLY A 126 8.36 -5.14 -20.00
CA GLY A 126 7.90 -4.91 -21.38
C GLY A 126 6.62 -5.70 -21.74
N VAL A 127 5.93 -6.27 -20.74
CA VAL A 127 4.72 -7.09 -20.94
C VAL A 127 3.48 -6.25 -20.80
N SER A 128 2.60 -6.28 -21.80
CA SER A 128 1.29 -5.61 -21.75
C SER A 128 0.23 -6.54 -21.18
N ILE A 129 -0.47 -6.11 -20.13
CA ILE A 129 -1.60 -6.80 -19.50
C ILE A 129 -2.89 -6.04 -19.83
N GLU A 130 -3.94 -6.74 -20.25
CA GLU A 130 -5.22 -6.15 -20.61
C GLU A 130 -6.07 -5.81 -19.37
N LYS A 131 -6.70 -4.61 -19.36
CA LYS A 131 -7.57 -4.12 -18.26
C LYS A 131 -9.07 -4.41 -18.51
N LYS A 132 -9.43 -5.60 -18.98
CA LYS A 132 -10.81 -5.86 -19.47
C LYS A 132 -11.87 -6.05 -18.38
N GLU A 133 -11.51 -6.57 -17.21
CA GLU A 133 -12.48 -7.00 -16.19
C GLU A 133 -12.47 -6.16 -14.90
N THR A 134 -11.71 -5.07 -14.82
CA THR A 134 -11.56 -4.21 -13.63
C THR A 134 -12.90 -3.73 -13.03
N ARG A 135 -13.95 -3.58 -13.85
CA ARG A 135 -15.29 -3.15 -13.42
C ARG A 135 -16.34 -4.26 -13.57
N SER A 136 -15.90 -5.49 -13.55
CA SER A 136 -16.78 -6.65 -13.73
C SER A 136 -17.65 -6.90 -12.48
N ASN A 137 -18.75 -7.62 -12.66
CA ASN A 137 -19.56 -8.05 -11.52
C ASN A 137 -18.97 -9.32 -10.91
N TRP A 138 -18.08 -9.14 -9.97
CA TRP A 138 -17.35 -10.21 -9.30
C TRP A 138 -18.22 -11.07 -8.36
N ILE A 139 -19.40 -10.59 -7.95
CA ILE A 139 -20.29 -11.32 -7.03
C ILE A 139 -21.15 -12.34 -7.76
N LYS A 140 -21.39 -12.14 -9.07
CA LYS A 140 -22.24 -13.05 -9.86
C LYS A 140 -21.53 -14.39 -10.10
N ARG A 141 -22.29 -15.49 -10.02
CA ARG A 141 -21.83 -16.84 -10.39
C ARG A 141 -22.70 -17.41 -11.53
N PRO A 142 -22.14 -18.25 -12.40
CA PRO A 142 -20.73 -18.60 -12.49
C PRO A 142 -19.89 -17.42 -13.01
N LEU A 143 -18.59 -17.42 -12.69
CA LEU A 143 -17.63 -16.48 -13.27
C LEU A 143 -17.37 -16.84 -14.74
N LYS A 144 -17.05 -15.82 -15.53
CA LYS A 144 -16.63 -16.00 -16.92
C LYS A 144 -15.15 -16.44 -16.95
N GLU A 145 -14.77 -17.15 -17.98
CA GLU A 145 -13.37 -17.50 -18.21
C GLU A 145 -12.46 -16.25 -18.31
N SER A 146 -12.96 -15.17 -18.95
CA SER A 146 -12.24 -13.88 -19.00
C SER A 146 -11.98 -13.29 -17.62
N GLN A 147 -12.92 -13.42 -16.67
CA GLN A 147 -12.74 -12.97 -15.27
C GLN A 147 -11.67 -13.81 -14.56
N LEU A 148 -11.73 -15.13 -14.69
CA LEU A 148 -10.75 -16.03 -14.08
C LEU A 148 -9.33 -15.81 -14.62
N ASN A 149 -9.19 -15.62 -15.93
CA ASN A 149 -7.91 -15.31 -16.56
C ASN A 149 -7.37 -13.95 -16.12
N TYR A 150 -8.23 -12.94 -16.00
CA TYR A 150 -7.86 -11.64 -15.49
C TYR A 150 -7.35 -11.75 -14.03
N ALA A 151 -8.12 -12.36 -13.14
CA ALA A 151 -7.77 -12.56 -11.75
C ALA A 151 -6.43 -13.33 -11.57
N ALA A 152 -6.22 -14.37 -12.38
CA ALA A 152 -4.95 -15.11 -12.36
C ALA A 152 -3.74 -14.25 -12.80
N THR A 153 -3.96 -13.30 -13.71
CA THR A 153 -2.89 -12.43 -14.24
C THR A 153 -2.45 -11.38 -13.22
N ASP A 154 -3.36 -10.91 -12.34
CA ASP A 154 -3.06 -9.83 -11.38
C ASP A 154 -2.06 -10.25 -10.29
N VAL A 155 -1.82 -11.54 -10.07
CA VAL A 155 -0.77 -12.03 -9.14
C VAL A 155 0.49 -12.57 -9.84
N GLN A 156 0.44 -12.76 -11.15
CA GLN A 156 1.46 -13.51 -11.91
C GLN A 156 2.88 -12.90 -11.83
N TYR A 157 2.98 -11.59 -11.77
CA TYR A 157 4.26 -10.88 -11.79
C TYR A 157 4.69 -10.34 -10.42
N LEU A 158 3.83 -10.40 -9.39
CA LEU A 158 4.09 -9.76 -8.10
C LEU A 158 5.39 -10.23 -7.45
N ILE A 159 5.65 -11.54 -7.46
CA ILE A 159 6.89 -12.09 -6.88
C ILE A 159 8.13 -11.65 -7.66
N LYS A 160 8.05 -11.55 -8.99
CA LYS A 160 9.15 -11.05 -9.82
C LYS A 160 9.43 -9.57 -9.57
N ILE A 161 8.36 -8.78 -9.43
CA ILE A 161 8.44 -7.36 -9.07
C ILE A 161 9.09 -7.22 -7.69
N TYR A 162 8.59 -7.96 -6.69
CA TYR A 162 9.13 -7.96 -5.32
C TYR A 162 10.63 -8.23 -5.30
N LYS A 163 11.08 -9.32 -5.94
CA LYS A 163 12.50 -9.67 -5.98
C LYS A 163 13.37 -8.59 -6.60
N SER A 164 12.91 -7.97 -7.70
CA SER A 164 13.61 -6.86 -8.35
C SER A 164 13.67 -5.62 -7.45
N GLN A 165 12.55 -5.25 -6.84
CA GLN A 165 12.47 -4.07 -5.98
C GLN A 165 13.24 -4.26 -4.67
N LEU A 166 13.20 -5.46 -4.07
CA LEU A 166 13.90 -5.74 -2.82
C LEU A 166 15.41 -5.49 -2.95
N LEU A 167 16.03 -5.99 -4.02
CA LEU A 167 17.46 -5.76 -4.28
C LEU A 167 17.81 -4.27 -4.30
N GLU A 168 17.05 -3.46 -5.03
CA GLU A 168 17.29 -2.02 -5.12
C GLU A 168 17.01 -1.29 -3.79
N LEU A 169 16.02 -1.73 -3.02
CA LEU A 169 15.71 -1.19 -1.69
C LEU A 169 16.81 -1.51 -0.68
N GLU A 170 17.37 -2.71 -0.72
CA GLU A 170 18.52 -3.11 0.12
C GLU A 170 19.76 -2.30 -0.21
N GLU A 171 20.11 -2.15 -1.50
CA GLU A 171 21.22 -1.32 -1.95
C GLU A 171 21.09 0.15 -1.53
N THR A 172 19.86 0.65 -1.45
CA THR A 172 19.57 2.04 -1.05
C THR A 172 19.21 2.21 0.42
N SER A 173 19.25 1.13 1.22
CA SER A 173 18.91 1.10 2.66
C SER A 173 17.49 1.62 2.99
N LYS A 174 16.54 1.38 2.10
CA LYS A 174 15.15 1.88 2.23
C LYS A 174 14.13 0.83 2.71
N VAL A 175 14.55 -0.39 2.98
CA VAL A 175 13.65 -1.48 3.43
C VAL A 175 12.92 -1.05 4.70
N ILE A 176 13.63 -0.49 5.68
CA ILE A 176 13.04 -0.02 6.94
C ILE A 176 11.94 1.02 6.73
N TRP A 177 12.10 1.91 5.74
CA TRP A 177 11.09 2.94 5.44
C TRP A 177 9.77 2.34 4.95
N ILE A 178 9.86 1.26 4.17
CA ILE A 178 8.67 0.52 3.69
C ILE A 178 8.01 -0.19 4.86
N ASP A 179 8.77 -0.85 5.70
CA ASP A 179 8.23 -1.58 6.85
C ASP A 179 7.49 -0.62 7.80
N GLU A 180 8.06 0.56 8.10
CA GLU A 180 7.39 1.61 8.87
C GLU A 180 6.07 2.11 8.23
N GLU A 181 6.02 2.22 6.90
CA GLU A 181 4.79 2.63 6.21
C GLU A 181 3.73 1.52 6.24
N LEU A 182 4.12 0.26 6.13
CA LEU A 182 3.21 -0.88 6.08
C LEU A 182 2.66 -1.26 7.45
N GLU A 183 3.45 -1.18 8.53
CA GLU A 183 3.00 -1.44 9.90
C GLU A 183 1.77 -0.60 10.27
N ASN A 184 1.73 0.64 9.84
CA ASN A 184 0.65 1.56 10.15
C ASN A 184 -0.53 1.52 9.18
N ARG A 185 -0.37 1.02 7.96
CA ARG A 185 -1.50 0.85 7.04
C ARG A 185 -2.55 -0.13 7.60
N GLN A 186 -2.13 -1.06 8.44
CA GLN A 186 -3.02 -1.96 9.18
C GLN A 186 -3.71 -1.29 10.38
N PHE A 187 -3.11 -0.22 10.95
CA PHE A 187 -3.67 0.54 12.07
C PHE A 187 -4.54 1.73 11.64
N ASP A 188 -4.42 2.20 10.40
CA ASP A 188 -5.08 3.42 9.90
C ASP A 188 -6.58 3.28 9.68
N GLN A 189 -7.19 2.12 9.89
CA GLN A 189 -8.65 2.08 10.09
C GLN A 189 -9.09 2.89 11.33
N ALA A 190 -8.21 3.03 12.34
CA ALA A 190 -8.48 3.83 13.54
C ALA A 190 -7.88 5.26 13.47
N LEU A 191 -6.91 5.53 12.60
CA LEU A 191 -6.10 6.75 12.60
C LEU A 191 -6.22 7.62 11.32
N SER A 192 -6.94 7.19 10.28
CA SER A 192 -7.18 8.03 9.10
C SER A 192 -7.87 9.35 9.41
N ASN A 193 -8.45 9.48 10.60
CA ASN A 193 -9.10 10.69 11.10
C ASN A 193 -8.17 11.61 11.91
N THR A 194 -6.95 11.22 12.27
CA THR A 194 -6.15 12.02 13.21
C THR A 194 -5.36 13.15 12.57
N PHE A 195 -5.00 13.03 11.28
CA PHE A 195 -4.35 14.12 10.54
C PHE A 195 -5.34 15.00 9.77
N GLU A 196 -6.55 14.49 9.42
CA GLU A 196 -7.48 15.20 8.56
C GLU A 196 -8.48 16.09 9.30
N ASP A 197 -8.82 15.81 10.57
CA ASP A 197 -9.96 16.45 11.25
C ASP A 197 -9.66 17.21 12.53
N LYS A 198 -8.41 17.32 12.98
CA LYS A 198 -8.11 18.31 14.01
C LYS A 198 -8.21 19.70 13.40
N VAL A 199 -9.33 20.37 13.63
CA VAL A 199 -9.52 21.81 13.37
C VAL A 199 -8.35 22.57 13.99
N ILE A 200 -7.31 22.82 13.22
CA ILE A 200 -6.19 23.65 13.63
C ILE A 200 -6.75 25.06 13.72
N LYS A 201 -6.88 25.58 14.94
CA LYS A 201 -7.29 26.98 15.16
C LYS A 201 -6.43 27.87 14.28
N LYS A 202 -7.03 28.84 13.59
CA LYS A 202 -6.36 29.78 12.69
C LYS A 202 -5.14 30.38 13.38
N VAL A 203 -3.96 30.02 12.92
CA VAL A 203 -2.75 30.83 13.16
C VAL A 203 -2.86 31.98 12.17
N SER A 204 -2.77 33.22 12.65
CA SER A 204 -2.92 34.41 11.81
C SER A 204 -1.61 34.73 11.08
N ILE A 205 -1.31 33.94 10.04
CA ILE A 205 -0.32 34.29 9.03
C ILE A 205 -1.08 34.97 7.88
N GLY A 206 -0.50 36.00 7.27
CA GLY A 206 -1.05 36.60 6.07
C GLY A 206 -1.12 35.58 4.93
N LYS A 207 -2.16 35.65 4.09
CA LYS A 207 -2.34 34.70 2.99
C LYS A 207 -1.13 34.62 2.06
N ASP A 208 -0.53 35.76 1.76
CA ASP A 208 0.63 35.85 0.87
C ASP A 208 1.87 35.22 1.51
N GLU A 209 2.06 35.42 2.80
CA GLU A 209 3.14 34.82 3.56
C GLU A 209 3.01 33.29 3.69
N GLU A 210 1.79 32.77 3.94
CA GLU A 210 1.53 31.33 3.92
C GLU A 210 1.86 30.71 2.56
N GLU A 211 1.51 31.41 1.45
CA GLU A 211 1.76 30.91 0.10
C GLU A 211 3.26 30.87 -0.22
N ASP A 212 4.02 31.89 0.18
CA ASP A 212 5.46 31.93 -0.07
C ASP A 212 6.22 30.90 0.77
N LEU A 213 5.80 30.66 2.01
CA LEU A 213 6.33 29.61 2.85
C LEU A 213 6.01 28.20 2.29
N LEU A 214 4.82 27.99 1.77
CA LEU A 214 4.46 26.73 1.10
C LEU A 214 5.28 26.50 -0.18
N LYS A 215 5.57 27.55 -0.96
CA LYS A 215 6.47 27.46 -2.13
C LYS A 215 7.89 27.08 -1.71
N ALA A 216 8.42 27.72 -0.68
CA ALA A 216 9.76 27.44 -0.14
C ALA A 216 9.84 26.01 0.41
N LEU A 217 8.83 25.58 1.17
CA LEU A 217 8.70 24.23 1.70
C LEU A 217 8.66 23.19 0.59
N SER A 218 7.78 23.39 -0.43
CA SER A 218 7.66 22.49 -1.58
C SER A 218 8.99 22.35 -2.34
N LYS A 219 9.70 23.46 -2.54
CA LYS A 219 11.03 23.44 -3.18
C LYS A 219 12.03 22.62 -2.38
N ARG A 220 12.03 22.74 -1.06
CA ARG A 220 12.92 21.97 -0.17
C ARG A 220 12.54 20.49 -0.16
N VAL A 221 11.25 20.14 -0.03
CA VAL A 221 10.75 18.75 -0.09
C VAL A 221 11.14 18.08 -1.41
N ASN A 222 10.94 18.76 -2.55
CA ASN A 222 11.34 18.24 -3.84
C ASN A 222 12.85 18.01 -3.97
N ARG A 223 13.67 18.89 -3.39
CA ARG A 223 15.13 18.73 -3.39
C ARG A 223 15.54 17.49 -2.58
N ILE A 224 15.05 17.37 -1.34
CA ILE A 224 15.33 16.21 -0.48
C ILE A 224 14.89 14.92 -1.18
N ALA A 225 13.66 14.89 -1.71
CA ALA A 225 13.15 13.73 -2.41
C ALA A 225 14.05 13.33 -3.60
N LYS A 226 14.57 14.30 -4.35
CA LYS A 226 15.52 14.07 -5.44
C LYS A 226 16.85 13.51 -4.94
N ASP A 227 17.40 14.07 -3.87
CA ASP A 227 18.69 13.65 -3.30
C ASP A 227 18.61 12.21 -2.79
N TYR A 228 17.47 11.80 -2.22
CA TYR A 228 17.21 10.43 -1.74
C TYR A 228 16.56 9.52 -2.78
N LYS A 229 16.34 10.01 -4.01
CA LYS A 229 15.68 9.25 -5.10
C LYS A 229 14.37 8.60 -4.65
N ILE A 230 13.47 9.38 -4.06
CA ILE A 230 12.10 8.97 -3.69
C ILE A 230 11.07 9.88 -4.36
N ASN A 231 9.82 9.44 -4.42
CA ASN A 231 8.75 10.32 -4.86
C ASN A 231 8.47 11.39 -3.80
N SER A 232 8.42 12.67 -4.19
CA SER A 232 8.25 13.78 -3.24
C SER A 232 6.89 13.76 -2.51
N THR A 233 5.87 13.13 -3.10
CA THR A 233 4.56 12.95 -2.46
C THR A 233 4.66 12.01 -1.26
N MET A 234 5.55 11.01 -1.33
CA MET A 234 5.84 10.11 -0.22
C MET A 234 6.50 10.83 0.95
N LEU A 235 7.44 11.73 0.66
CA LEU A 235 8.12 12.49 1.71
C LEU A 235 7.14 13.44 2.41
N LEU A 236 6.44 14.30 1.65
CA LEU A 236 5.41 15.18 2.18
C LEU A 236 4.50 15.70 1.06
N SER A 237 3.27 15.20 0.96
CA SER A 237 2.31 15.63 -0.07
C SER A 237 1.97 17.12 0.08
N LYS A 238 1.46 17.77 -0.98
CA LYS A 238 1.05 19.19 -0.92
C LYS A 238 0.02 19.45 0.19
N LYS A 239 -0.91 18.51 0.43
CA LYS A 239 -1.88 18.60 1.53
C LYS A 239 -1.17 18.51 2.87
N SER A 240 -0.28 17.55 3.03
CA SER A 240 0.51 17.33 4.26
C SER A 240 1.45 18.51 4.54
N GLN A 241 2.02 19.15 3.51
CA GLN A 241 2.85 20.36 3.68
C GLN A 241 2.08 21.51 4.34
N ARG A 242 0.82 21.73 3.94
CA ARG A 242 -0.04 22.76 4.57
C ARG A 242 -0.34 22.44 6.03
N VAL A 243 -0.67 21.18 6.32
CA VAL A 243 -0.94 20.73 7.69
C VAL A 243 0.31 20.86 8.56
N PHE A 244 1.45 20.41 8.06
CA PHE A 244 2.74 20.49 8.72
C PHE A 244 3.14 21.94 9.04
N LEU A 245 3.04 22.85 8.06
CA LEU A 245 3.35 24.25 8.23
C LEU A 245 2.48 24.89 9.33
N LYS A 246 1.16 24.66 9.29
CA LYS A 246 0.25 25.15 10.32
C LYS A 246 0.60 24.64 11.71
N LYS A 247 1.04 23.40 11.83
CA LYS A 247 1.46 22.81 13.09
C LYS A 247 2.79 23.42 13.58
N VAL A 248 3.74 23.64 12.67
CA VAL A 248 5.00 24.33 13.01
C VAL A 248 4.73 25.70 13.61
N PHE A 249 3.82 26.50 13.04
CA PHE A 249 3.48 27.81 13.58
C PHE A 249 2.72 27.77 14.89
N LYS A 250 1.92 26.71 15.10
CA LYS A 250 1.14 26.57 16.32
C LYS A 250 1.93 26.02 17.50
N ASP A 251 2.67 24.94 17.24
CA ASP A 251 3.23 24.08 18.29
C ASP A 251 4.76 24.03 18.25
N GLY A 252 5.39 24.57 17.20
CA GLY A 252 6.83 24.52 16.95
C GLY A 252 7.25 23.35 16.04
N LEU A 253 8.54 23.39 15.63
CA LEU A 253 9.08 22.41 14.67
C LEU A 253 9.15 20.98 15.23
N ASP A 254 9.67 20.80 16.44
CA ASP A 254 9.85 19.46 17.01
C ASP A 254 8.50 18.73 17.23
N PRO A 255 7.45 19.36 17.76
CA PRO A 255 6.12 18.76 17.81
C PRO A 255 5.53 18.42 16.43
N ALA A 256 5.77 19.26 15.42
CA ALA A 256 5.30 18.98 14.06
C ALA A 256 6.04 17.78 13.43
N LEU A 257 7.33 17.64 13.67
CA LEU A 257 8.14 16.52 13.22
C LEU A 257 7.78 15.21 13.93
N ASN A 258 7.40 15.26 15.21
CA ASN A 258 7.05 14.06 15.98
C ASN A 258 5.74 13.39 15.52
N ASP A 259 4.91 14.10 14.76
CA ASP A 259 3.72 13.51 14.12
C ASP A 259 4.06 12.74 12.83
N LEU A 260 5.29 12.85 12.35
CA LEU A 260 5.75 12.14 11.14
C LEU A 260 6.37 10.79 11.52
N LYS A 261 6.41 9.88 10.55
CA LYS A 261 7.17 8.63 10.63
C LYS A 261 8.65 8.93 10.83
N ASP A 262 9.37 8.03 11.48
CA ASP A 262 10.77 8.26 11.84
C ASP A 262 11.63 8.52 10.61
N TRP A 263 11.47 7.77 9.53
CA TRP A 263 12.20 8.00 8.29
C TRP A 263 11.96 9.40 7.69
N ARG A 264 10.70 9.93 7.74
CA ARG A 264 10.39 11.28 7.28
C ARG A 264 11.02 12.33 8.19
N LYS A 265 10.93 12.11 9.49
CA LYS A 265 11.52 12.99 10.51
C LYS A 265 13.02 13.10 10.34
N GLU A 266 13.72 11.98 10.14
CA GLU A 266 15.16 11.95 9.90
C GLU A 266 15.55 12.75 8.65
N LEU A 267 14.83 12.59 7.55
CA LEU A 267 15.09 13.30 6.31
C LEU A 267 14.76 14.80 6.37
N LEU A 268 13.71 15.17 7.11
CA LEU A 268 13.20 16.54 7.12
C LEU A 268 13.87 17.43 8.19
N LYS A 269 14.17 16.87 9.38
CA LYS A 269 14.68 17.63 10.52
C LYS A 269 15.90 18.51 10.20
N PRO A 270 16.99 18.00 9.57
CA PRO A 270 18.18 18.82 9.29
C PRO A 270 17.88 20.02 8.39
N HIS A 271 16.98 19.83 7.43
CA HIS A 271 16.67 20.83 6.42
C HIS A 271 15.66 21.89 6.90
N PHE A 272 14.78 21.55 7.84
CA PHE A 272 13.77 22.49 8.35
C PHE A 272 14.29 23.37 9.48
N THR A 273 15.22 22.90 10.28
CA THR A 273 15.92 23.72 11.25
C THR A 273 16.61 24.92 10.57
N GLU A 274 17.25 24.67 9.42
CA GLU A 274 17.90 25.74 8.62
C GLU A 274 16.85 26.69 7.97
N LEU A 275 15.72 26.17 7.50
CA LEU A 275 14.68 27.01 6.89
C LEU A 275 14.05 27.96 7.91
N LEU A 276 13.73 27.47 9.10
CA LEU A 276 13.11 28.29 10.17
C LEU A 276 14.08 29.28 10.80
N ALA A 277 15.38 28.97 10.91
CA ALA A 277 16.39 29.90 11.35
C ALA A 277 16.56 31.13 10.42
N ARG A 278 16.09 31.05 9.18
CA ARG A 278 16.06 32.17 8.23
C ARG A 278 14.76 33.00 8.28
N LEU A 279 13.78 32.54 9.02
CA LEU A 279 12.45 33.18 9.18
C LEU A 279 12.33 33.87 10.58
N SER A 280 13.23 33.57 11.51
CA SER A 280 13.42 34.25 12.78
C SER A 280 14.43 35.39 12.66
#